data_d37d751ee9dba928313965c779d39a7c
#
_entry.id   d37d751ee9dba928313965c779d39a7c
#
_cell.length_a   1.000
_cell.length_b   1.000
_cell.length_c   1.000
_cell.angle_alpha   90.00
_cell.angle_beta   90.00
_cell.angle_gamma   90.00
#
_symmetry.space_group_name_H-M   'P 1'
#
loop_
_entity.id
_entity.type
_entity.pdbx_description
1 polymer ?
#
loop_
_entity_poly.entity_id
_entity_poly.type
_entity_poly.pdbx_seq_one_letter_code
_entity_poly.pdbx_strand_id
1 'polypeptide(L)'
;MYSIARLPEDERRILFRNTAQKMGMNEAIIEKDFWVCLTLDYLFHRCKWKDVFTFKGGTSLSKCYGLITRFSEDIDLILDWRAIGYSLNEPWEERSNTKQDAFNKEANARAEVFLRDTLLPIFKNDLSEIIEIGRAHV
;
A
#
# COMPACT_ATOMS: atom_id res chain seq x y z
N MET A 1 13.66 1.29 -8.45
CA MET A 1 12.27 0.76 -8.38
C MET A 1 11.37 1.37 -9.45
N TYR A 2 11.21 2.68 -9.48
CA TYR A 2 10.34 3.33 -10.48
C TYR A 2 10.85 3.17 -11.92
N SER A 3 12.16 3.13 -12.13
CA SER A 3 12.74 2.86 -13.45
C SER A 3 12.32 1.50 -14.01
N ILE A 4 12.19 0.49 -13.14
CA ILE A 4 11.71 -0.84 -13.52
C ILE A 4 10.21 -0.79 -13.86
N ALA A 5 9.41 -0.04 -13.10
CA ALA A 5 8.00 0.14 -13.38
C ALA A 5 7.74 0.81 -14.72
N ARG A 6 8.69 1.61 -15.21
CA ARG A 6 8.61 2.32 -16.49
C ARG A 6 9.06 1.48 -17.70
N LEU A 7 9.65 0.31 -17.47
CA LEU A 7 10.04 -0.59 -18.55
C LEU A 7 8.83 -1.09 -19.32
N PRO A 8 8.98 -1.39 -20.62
CA PRO A 8 7.96 -2.14 -21.35
C PRO A 8 7.62 -3.45 -20.64
N GLU A 9 6.37 -3.90 -20.76
CA GLU A 9 5.87 -5.07 -20.05
C GLU A 9 6.72 -6.32 -20.30
N ASP A 10 7.11 -6.57 -21.54
CA ASP A 10 7.92 -7.74 -21.92
C ASP A 10 9.32 -7.70 -21.30
N GLU A 11 9.97 -6.53 -21.24
CA GLU A 11 11.27 -6.37 -20.58
C GLU A 11 11.18 -6.57 -19.08
N ARG A 12 10.11 -6.04 -18.47
CA ARG A 12 9.84 -6.21 -17.04
C ARG A 12 9.60 -7.66 -16.71
N ARG A 13 8.87 -8.38 -17.56
CA ARG A 13 8.60 -9.81 -17.39
C ARG A 13 9.89 -10.63 -17.42
N ILE A 14 10.80 -10.33 -18.34
CA ILE A 14 12.10 -10.99 -18.43
C ILE A 14 12.91 -10.77 -17.16
N LEU A 15 12.94 -9.54 -16.65
CA LEU A 15 13.63 -9.21 -15.42
C LEU A 15 13.09 -10.00 -14.23
N PHE A 16 11.78 -10.10 -14.08
CA PHE A 16 11.15 -10.85 -12.98
C PHE A 16 11.44 -12.35 -13.11
N ARG A 17 11.42 -12.89 -14.32
CA ARG A 17 11.78 -14.29 -14.60
C ARG A 17 13.20 -14.60 -14.20
N ASN A 18 14.14 -13.78 -14.60
CA ASN A 18 15.57 -13.96 -14.28
C ASN A 18 15.81 -13.89 -12.78
N THR A 19 15.17 -12.94 -12.10
CA THR A 19 15.25 -12.80 -10.64
C THR A 19 14.67 -14.02 -9.93
N ALA A 20 13.53 -14.50 -10.37
CA ALA A 20 12.90 -15.70 -9.83
C ALA A 20 13.80 -16.93 -9.95
N GLN A 21 14.47 -17.12 -11.08
CA GLN A 21 15.41 -18.22 -11.29
C GLN A 21 16.60 -18.12 -10.33
N LYS A 22 17.18 -16.94 -10.15
CA LYS A 22 18.29 -16.74 -9.22
C LYS A 22 17.91 -17.00 -7.77
N MET A 23 16.70 -16.64 -7.38
CA MET A 23 16.23 -16.78 -6.00
C MET A 23 15.57 -18.13 -5.73
N GLY A 24 15.34 -18.95 -6.75
CA GLY A 24 14.61 -20.21 -6.61
C GLY A 24 13.15 -19.99 -6.22
N MET A 25 12.51 -18.93 -6.70
CA MET A 25 11.15 -18.54 -6.35
C MET A 25 10.25 -18.49 -7.56
N ASN A 26 8.93 -18.47 -7.31
CA ASN A 26 7.92 -18.29 -8.35
C ASN A 26 7.95 -16.86 -8.89
N GLU A 27 7.89 -16.71 -10.21
CA GLU A 27 7.88 -15.40 -10.89
C GLU A 27 6.74 -14.50 -10.42
N ALA A 28 5.55 -15.07 -10.21
CA ALA A 28 4.38 -14.30 -9.76
C ALA A 28 4.60 -13.71 -8.36
N ILE A 29 5.32 -14.40 -7.49
CA ILE A 29 5.68 -13.89 -6.15
C ILE A 29 6.66 -12.72 -6.27
N ILE A 30 7.64 -12.81 -7.15
CA ILE A 30 8.61 -11.75 -7.39
C ILE A 30 7.91 -10.50 -7.92
N GLU A 31 7.03 -10.66 -8.90
CA GLU A 31 6.26 -9.54 -9.47
C GLU A 31 5.37 -8.87 -8.41
N LYS A 32 4.65 -9.66 -7.66
CA LYS A 32 3.76 -9.14 -6.60
C LYS A 32 4.55 -8.39 -5.54
N ASP A 33 5.70 -8.94 -5.11
CA ASP A 33 6.57 -8.28 -4.15
C ASP A 33 7.10 -6.95 -4.68
N PHE A 34 7.44 -6.88 -5.94
CA PHE A 34 7.85 -5.64 -6.58
C PHE A 34 6.77 -4.56 -6.48
N TRP A 35 5.53 -4.90 -6.84
CA TRP A 35 4.41 -3.94 -6.80
C TRP A 35 4.04 -3.55 -5.37
N VAL A 36 4.18 -4.47 -4.42
CA VAL A 36 4.00 -4.17 -2.98
C VAL A 36 5.03 -3.15 -2.53
N CYS A 37 6.30 -3.37 -2.84
CA CYS A 37 7.38 -2.45 -2.46
C CYS A 37 7.20 -1.07 -3.08
N LEU A 38 6.83 -1.00 -4.35
CA LEU A 38 6.59 0.26 -5.05
C LEU A 38 5.40 1.02 -4.45
N THR A 39 4.32 0.30 -4.15
CA THR A 39 3.13 0.88 -3.53
C THR A 39 3.45 1.44 -2.15
N LEU A 40 4.20 0.70 -1.34
CA LEU A 40 4.63 1.16 -0.01
C LEU A 40 5.53 2.38 -0.10
N ASP A 41 6.49 2.38 -1.00
CA ASP A 41 7.35 3.55 -1.21
C ASP A 41 6.53 4.78 -1.59
N TYR A 42 5.59 4.63 -2.52
CA TYR A 42 4.69 5.71 -2.90
C TYR A 42 3.87 6.22 -1.72
N LEU A 43 3.19 5.33 -1.00
CA LEU A 43 2.29 5.71 0.08
C LEU A 43 3.01 6.42 1.23
N PHE A 44 4.23 6.00 1.57
CA PHE A 44 4.95 6.54 2.72
C PHE A 44 5.90 7.68 2.41
N HIS A 45 6.26 7.89 1.14
CA HIS A 45 7.27 8.91 0.78
C HIS A 45 6.78 9.94 -0.22
N ARG A 46 5.81 9.61 -1.08
CA ARG A 46 5.40 10.47 -2.19
C ARG A 46 3.95 10.91 -2.14
N CYS A 47 3.08 10.13 -1.51
CA CYS A 47 1.65 10.41 -1.45
C CYS A 47 1.38 11.64 -0.59
N LYS A 48 0.40 12.44 -1.00
CA LYS A 48 -0.11 13.58 -0.21
C LYS A 48 -0.54 13.14 1.19
N TRP A 49 -1.03 11.91 1.33
CA TRP A 49 -1.54 11.34 2.59
C TRP A 49 -0.53 10.44 3.30
N LYS A 50 0.76 10.59 3.03
CA LYS A 50 1.82 9.73 3.58
C LYS A 50 1.85 9.64 5.11
N ASP A 51 1.42 10.70 5.80
CA ASP A 51 1.49 10.77 7.26
C ASP A 51 0.30 10.09 7.97
N VAL A 52 -0.73 9.66 7.22
CA VAL A 52 -1.93 9.07 7.81
C VAL A 52 -1.92 7.55 7.85
N PHE A 53 -0.89 6.90 7.31
CA PHE A 53 -0.78 5.45 7.28
C PHE A 53 0.32 4.92 8.19
N THR A 54 0.04 3.81 8.87
CA THR A 54 1.03 3.02 9.61
C THR A 54 1.05 1.61 9.04
N PHE A 55 2.24 1.10 8.77
CA PHE A 55 2.44 -0.21 8.18
C PHE A 55 2.51 -1.29 9.26
N LYS A 56 1.76 -2.38 9.06
CA LYS A 56 1.73 -3.50 10.01
C LYS A 56 1.65 -4.85 9.29
N GLY A 57 1.57 -5.94 10.07
CA GLY A 57 1.36 -7.30 9.57
C GLY A 57 2.63 -8.02 9.14
N GLY A 58 2.45 -9.15 8.43
CA GLY A 58 3.55 -10.00 7.97
C GLY A 58 4.48 -9.29 7.00
N THR A 59 3.95 -8.42 6.14
CA THR A 59 4.75 -7.60 5.22
C THR A 59 5.63 -6.61 5.99
N SER A 60 5.13 -6.03 7.08
CA SER A 60 5.92 -5.16 7.96
C SER A 60 7.10 -5.92 8.58
N LEU A 61 6.86 -7.12 9.10
CA LEU A 61 7.91 -7.95 9.68
C LEU A 61 8.98 -8.32 8.64
N SER A 62 8.56 -8.65 7.42
CA SER A 62 9.47 -9.00 6.33
C SER A 62 10.25 -7.81 5.79
N LYS A 63 9.59 -6.67 5.54
CA LYS A 63 10.17 -5.51 4.84
C LYS A 63 10.89 -4.54 5.76
N CYS A 64 10.34 -4.29 6.95
CA CYS A 64 10.88 -3.28 7.88
C CYS A 64 11.89 -3.85 8.87
N TYR A 65 11.63 -5.05 9.35
CA TYR A 65 12.40 -5.65 10.45
C TYR A 65 13.25 -6.85 10.04
N GLY A 66 12.99 -7.44 8.88
CA GLY A 66 13.70 -8.64 8.42
C GLY A 66 13.51 -9.85 9.31
N LEU A 67 12.42 -9.90 10.10
CA LEU A 67 12.18 -10.95 11.08
C LEU A 67 11.67 -12.26 10.48
N ILE A 68 11.12 -12.19 9.26
CA ILE A 68 10.66 -13.37 8.52
C ILE A 68 11.23 -13.34 7.12
N THR A 69 11.48 -14.52 6.56
CA THR A 69 12.12 -14.66 5.24
C THR A 69 11.13 -14.87 4.11
N ARG A 70 9.87 -15.15 4.42
CA ARG A 70 8.82 -15.32 3.40
C ARG A 70 8.22 -13.98 3.01
N PHE A 71 7.72 -13.89 1.76
CA PHE A 71 6.97 -12.73 1.31
C PHE A 71 5.53 -12.80 1.82
N SER A 72 5.00 -11.63 2.20
CA SER A 72 3.60 -11.49 2.51
C SER A 72 2.84 -11.08 1.26
N GLU A 73 1.65 -11.64 1.08
CA GLU A 73 0.81 -11.36 -0.09
C GLU A 73 -0.01 -10.08 0.04
N ASP A 74 -0.25 -9.62 1.27
CA ASP A 74 -1.13 -8.50 1.56
C ASP A 74 -0.37 -7.34 2.17
N ILE A 75 -0.88 -6.14 1.91
CA ILE A 75 -0.41 -4.92 2.57
C ILE A 75 -1.43 -4.57 3.65
N ASP A 76 -1.00 -4.65 4.92
CA ASP A 76 -1.82 -4.28 6.06
C ASP A 76 -1.41 -2.89 6.55
N LEU A 77 -2.34 -1.95 6.51
CA LEU A 77 -2.12 -0.57 6.91
C LEU A 77 -3.12 -0.16 7.98
N ILE A 78 -2.68 0.67 8.90
CA ILE A 78 -3.54 1.36 9.85
C ILE A 78 -3.73 2.78 9.33
N LEU A 79 -4.98 3.19 9.13
CA LEU A 79 -5.33 4.56 8.78
C LEU A 79 -5.51 5.37 10.06
N ASP A 80 -4.87 6.53 10.15
CA ASP A 80 -5.08 7.46 11.26
C ASP A 80 -6.52 7.96 11.22
N TRP A 81 -7.28 7.70 12.29
CA TRP A 81 -8.70 8.06 12.36
C TRP A 81 -8.97 9.57 12.30
N ARG A 82 -7.96 10.40 12.56
CA ARG A 82 -8.10 11.85 12.37
C ARG A 82 -8.30 12.23 10.91
N ALA A 83 -7.79 11.41 9.98
CA ALA A 83 -7.98 11.64 8.54
C ALA A 83 -9.43 11.47 8.10
N ILE A 84 -10.24 10.74 8.88
CA ILE A 84 -11.65 10.50 8.60
C ILE A 84 -12.58 11.25 9.56
N GLY A 85 -12.06 12.27 10.24
CA GLY A 85 -12.85 13.23 10.98
C GLY A 85 -13.04 12.97 12.46
N TYR A 86 -12.31 12.01 13.03
CA TYR A 86 -12.32 11.76 14.47
C TYR A 86 -11.25 12.54 15.20
N SER A 87 -11.50 12.90 16.46
CA SER A 87 -10.47 13.46 17.32
C SER A 87 -9.51 12.38 17.82
N LEU A 88 -8.33 12.79 18.33
CA LEU A 88 -7.26 11.87 18.73
C LEU A 88 -7.72 10.79 19.71
N ASN A 89 -8.54 11.14 20.71
CA ASN A 89 -8.96 10.21 21.75
C ASN A 89 -10.38 9.67 21.56
N GLU A 90 -11.10 10.09 20.53
CA GLU A 90 -12.50 9.73 20.31
C GLU A 90 -12.73 8.22 20.20
N PRO A 91 -11.87 7.44 19.50
CA PRO A 91 -12.06 5.99 19.44
C PRO A 91 -11.92 5.29 20.80
N TRP A 92 -11.25 5.91 21.75
CA TRP A 92 -10.96 5.35 23.08
C TRP A 92 -12.02 5.72 24.12
N GLU A 93 -13.04 6.51 23.76
CA GLU A 93 -14.12 6.87 24.67
C GLU A 93 -14.92 5.63 25.07
N GLU A 94 -15.35 5.60 26.34
CA GLU A 94 -16.20 4.52 26.84
C GLU A 94 -17.59 4.58 26.22
N ARG A 95 -18.09 3.44 25.76
CA ARG A 95 -19.40 3.28 25.12
C ARG A 95 -20.05 1.99 25.54
N SER A 96 -21.39 1.95 25.50
CA SER A 96 -22.11 0.69 25.57
C SER A 96 -21.76 -0.19 24.35
N ASN A 97 -21.99 -1.49 24.44
CA ASN A 97 -21.72 -2.42 23.34
C ASN A 97 -22.45 -2.03 22.06
N THR A 98 -23.70 -1.58 22.18
CA THR A 98 -24.50 -1.13 21.04
C THR A 98 -23.91 0.12 20.39
N LYS A 99 -23.49 1.10 21.21
CA LYS A 99 -22.87 2.33 20.70
C LYS A 99 -21.49 2.06 20.11
N GLN A 100 -20.73 1.13 20.68
CA GLN A 100 -19.42 0.76 20.14
C GLN A 100 -19.58 0.09 18.77
N ASP A 101 -20.56 -0.78 18.61
CA ASP A 101 -20.86 -1.40 17.32
C ASP A 101 -21.23 -0.35 16.25
N ALA A 102 -22.09 0.60 16.63
CA ALA A 102 -22.47 1.70 15.75
C ALA A 102 -21.26 2.59 15.38
N PHE A 103 -20.38 2.88 16.35
CA PHE A 103 -19.14 3.63 16.11
C PHE A 103 -18.23 2.89 15.12
N ASN A 104 -18.05 1.59 15.30
CA ASN A 104 -17.21 0.79 14.42
C ASN A 104 -17.75 0.76 12.97
N LYS A 105 -19.05 0.62 12.81
CA LYS A 105 -19.71 0.65 11.49
C LYS A 105 -19.54 1.99 10.81
N GLU A 106 -19.72 3.09 11.54
CA GLU A 106 -19.53 4.43 11.01
C GLU A 106 -18.07 4.68 10.64
N ALA A 107 -17.12 4.26 11.47
CA ALA A 107 -15.69 4.39 11.18
C ALA A 107 -15.30 3.63 9.91
N ASN A 108 -15.79 2.40 9.75
CA ASN A 108 -15.56 1.61 8.55
C ASN A 108 -16.16 2.27 7.30
N ALA A 109 -17.36 2.83 7.41
CA ALA A 109 -18.00 3.54 6.31
C ALA A 109 -17.19 4.79 5.89
N ARG A 110 -16.71 5.56 6.87
CA ARG A 110 -15.86 6.74 6.61
C ARG A 110 -14.53 6.35 5.97
N ALA A 111 -13.90 5.27 6.45
CA ALA A 111 -12.65 4.77 5.88
C ALA A 111 -12.86 4.34 4.41
N GLU A 112 -13.95 3.64 4.12
CA GLU A 112 -14.28 3.21 2.76
C GLU A 112 -14.45 4.40 1.82
N VAL A 113 -15.19 5.43 2.25
CA VAL A 113 -15.38 6.66 1.48
C VAL A 113 -14.05 7.37 1.23
N PHE A 114 -13.21 7.48 2.26
CA PHE A 114 -11.88 8.09 2.14
C PHE A 114 -11.02 7.35 1.12
N LEU A 115 -10.97 6.03 1.20
CA LEU A 115 -10.15 5.22 0.30
C LEU A 115 -10.65 5.31 -1.14
N ARG A 116 -11.97 5.23 -1.34
CA ARG A 116 -12.58 5.24 -2.67
C ARG A 116 -12.55 6.63 -3.32
N ASP A 117 -12.94 7.67 -2.59
CA ASP A 117 -13.22 8.99 -3.15
C ASP A 117 -12.05 9.98 -3.01
N THR A 118 -11.15 9.76 -2.07
CA THR A 118 -10.00 10.63 -1.81
C THR A 118 -8.68 9.99 -2.19
N LEU A 119 -8.37 8.82 -1.64
CA LEU A 119 -7.06 8.20 -1.84
C LEU A 119 -6.91 7.57 -3.23
N LEU A 120 -7.86 6.74 -3.64
CA LEU A 120 -7.75 5.99 -4.89
C LEU A 120 -7.58 6.88 -6.14
N PRO A 121 -8.33 7.98 -6.29
CA PRO A 121 -8.13 8.87 -7.43
C PRO A 121 -6.74 9.51 -7.45
N ILE A 122 -6.22 9.93 -6.29
CA ILE A 122 -4.87 10.50 -6.17
C ILE A 122 -3.82 9.44 -6.50
N PHE A 123 -3.96 8.24 -5.96
CA PHE A 123 -3.08 7.10 -6.20
C PHE A 123 -3.00 6.78 -7.70
N LYS A 124 -4.15 6.66 -8.37
CA LYS A 124 -4.19 6.38 -9.80
C LYS A 124 -3.52 7.47 -10.62
N ASN A 125 -3.80 8.72 -10.32
CA ASN A 125 -3.22 9.86 -11.02
C ASN A 125 -1.70 9.91 -10.83
N ASP A 126 -1.23 9.81 -9.60
CA ASP A 126 0.19 9.90 -9.27
C ASP A 126 1.00 8.76 -9.89
N LEU A 127 0.50 7.53 -9.79
CA LEU A 127 1.20 6.38 -10.39
C LEU A 127 1.17 6.42 -11.91
N SER A 128 0.07 6.85 -12.51
CA SER A 128 0.00 7.04 -13.96
C SER A 128 1.04 8.05 -14.44
N GLU A 129 1.19 9.18 -13.77
CA GLU A 129 2.21 10.16 -14.10
C GLU A 129 3.62 9.61 -13.95
N ILE A 130 3.91 8.93 -12.85
CA ILE A 130 5.23 8.34 -12.58
C ILE A 130 5.60 7.32 -13.66
N ILE A 131 4.66 6.47 -14.08
CA ILE A 131 4.89 5.43 -15.07
C ILE A 131 4.94 6.00 -16.48
N GLU A 132 4.04 6.91 -16.84
CA GLU A 132 3.93 7.49 -18.18
C GLU A 132 5.09 8.41 -18.53
N ILE A 133 5.63 9.17 -17.57
CA ILE A 133 6.83 10.00 -17.79
C ILE A 133 7.98 9.15 -18.34
N GLY A 134 8.17 7.93 -17.83
CA GLY A 134 9.17 7.02 -18.36
C GLY A 134 8.90 6.57 -19.79
N ARG A 135 7.61 6.37 -20.14
CA ARG A 135 7.21 5.97 -21.50
C ARG A 135 7.37 7.07 -22.53
N ALA A 136 7.20 8.32 -22.12
CA ALA A 136 7.34 9.46 -23.03
C ALA A 136 8.78 9.68 -23.53
N HIS A 137 9.76 9.07 -22.90
CA HIS A 137 11.18 9.18 -23.25
C HIS A 137 11.74 7.94 -23.96
N VAL A 138 10.89 7.02 -24.34
CA VAL A 138 11.31 5.79 -25.04
C VAL A 138 11.30 5.97 -26.57
#